data_cfaab54a7068c34602e89090f149e17c
#
_entry.id   cfaab54a7068c34602e89090f149e17c
#
_cell.length_a   1.000
_cell.length_b   1.000
_cell.length_c   1.000
_cell.angle_alpha   90.00
_cell.angle_beta   90.00
_cell.angle_gamma   90.00
#
_symmetry.space_group_name_H-M   'P 1'
#
loop_
_entity.id
_entity.type
_entity.pdbx_description
1 polymer ?
#
loop_
_entity_poly.entity_id
_entity_poly.type
_entity_poly.pdbx_seq_one_letter_code
_entity_poly.pdbx_strand_id
1 'polypeptide(L)'
;PDTEQPYEKCYTRGAEYLSDAELLAVILRTGTNGIRSIELAQNILKIHDKGLLGLYDLSKEELLQIPGIGKVKAIQLKCIAELSKRISRLSLREGVTLECELLYGTAPT
;
A
#
# COMPACT_ATOMS: atom_id res chain seq x y z
N PRO A 1 11.52 16.87 8.11
CA PRO A 1 11.15 15.72 8.92
C PRO A 1 10.99 14.46 8.10
N ASP A 2 11.32 13.34 8.69
CA ASP A 2 11.32 12.05 8.00
C ASP A 2 9.96 11.69 7.40
N THR A 3 8.88 12.12 8.04
CA THR A 3 7.53 11.82 7.59
C THR A 3 7.15 12.52 6.29
N GLU A 4 7.87 13.57 5.92
CA GLU A 4 7.58 14.32 4.69
C GLU A 4 8.47 13.93 3.52
N GLN A 5 9.59 13.27 3.78
CA GLN A 5 10.50 12.86 2.72
C GLN A 5 9.84 11.94 1.68
N PRO A 6 9.09 10.90 2.08
CA PRO A 6 8.40 10.09 1.08
C PRO A 6 7.37 10.88 0.27
N TYR A 7 6.64 11.79 0.92
CA TYR A 7 5.66 12.63 0.25
C TYR A 7 6.33 13.51 -0.82
N GLU A 8 7.42 14.18 -0.45
CA GLU A 8 8.14 15.04 -1.39
C GLU A 8 8.77 14.24 -2.52
N LYS A 9 9.33 13.09 -2.21
CA LYS A 9 9.89 12.19 -3.20
C LYS A 9 8.83 11.75 -4.20
N CYS A 10 7.64 11.44 -3.71
CA CYS A 10 6.51 11.09 -4.56
C CYS A 10 6.13 12.23 -5.48
N TYR A 11 6.05 13.43 -4.92
CA TYR A 11 5.67 14.62 -5.68
C TYR A 11 6.69 14.95 -6.77
N THR A 12 7.98 14.86 -6.46
CA THR A 12 9.03 15.28 -7.38
C THR A 12 9.43 14.19 -8.37
N ARG A 13 9.37 12.92 -7.98
CA ARG A 13 9.85 11.81 -8.80
C ARG A 13 8.76 10.86 -9.28
N GLY A 14 7.66 10.79 -8.56
CA GLY A 14 6.57 9.88 -8.89
C GLY A 14 6.45 8.72 -7.90
N ALA A 15 5.24 8.18 -7.80
CA ALA A 15 4.94 7.10 -6.87
C ALA A 15 5.73 5.82 -7.18
N GLU A 16 6.06 5.61 -8.44
CA GLU A 16 6.78 4.40 -8.88
C GLU A 16 8.19 4.30 -8.29
N TYR A 17 8.74 5.40 -7.79
CA TYR A 17 10.06 5.42 -7.18
C TYR A 17 10.05 5.17 -5.68
N LEU A 18 8.87 4.98 -5.09
CA LEU A 18 8.73 4.76 -3.65
C LEU A 18 8.75 3.26 -3.34
N SER A 19 9.34 2.92 -2.19
CA SER A 19 9.22 1.56 -1.65
C SER A 19 7.80 1.33 -1.17
N ASP A 20 7.47 0.07 -0.89
CA ASP A 20 6.15 -0.29 -0.36
C ASP A 20 5.83 0.47 0.93
N ALA A 21 6.81 0.53 1.84
CA ALA A 21 6.64 1.25 3.10
C ALA A 21 6.45 2.75 2.86
N GLU A 22 7.21 3.31 1.92
CA GLU A 22 7.09 4.73 1.60
C GLU A 22 5.71 5.05 1.01
N LEU A 23 5.18 4.20 0.14
CA LEU A 23 3.84 4.39 -0.41
C LEU A 23 2.78 4.42 0.68
N LEU A 24 2.83 3.44 1.58
CA LEU A 24 1.91 3.40 2.71
C LEU A 24 2.09 4.61 3.63
N ALA A 25 3.34 5.02 3.85
CA ALA A 25 3.63 6.18 4.70
C ALA A 25 3.01 7.46 4.14
N VAL A 26 3.06 7.64 2.83
CA VAL A 26 2.44 8.80 2.19
C VAL A 26 0.93 8.78 2.42
N ILE A 27 0.30 7.63 2.23
CA ILE A 27 -1.15 7.48 2.40
C ILE A 27 -1.56 7.71 3.86
N LEU A 28 -0.76 7.21 4.80
CA LEU A 28 -1.06 7.24 6.23
C LEU A 28 -0.42 8.41 6.98
N ARG A 29 0.07 9.41 6.27
CA ARG A 29 0.93 10.44 6.86
C ARG A 29 0.32 11.29 7.96
N THR A 30 -1.00 11.32 8.09
CA THR A 30 -1.66 12.17 9.08
C THR A 30 -2.16 11.38 10.29
N GLY A 31 -2.19 12.03 11.45
CA GLY A 31 -2.82 11.49 12.65
C GLY A 31 -2.16 10.29 13.28
N THR A 32 -0.84 10.19 13.21
CA THR A 32 -0.12 9.01 13.74
C THR A 32 0.37 9.15 15.18
N ASN A 33 -0.09 10.12 15.92
CA ASN A 33 0.19 10.24 17.37
C ASN A 33 1.54 9.68 17.86
N GLY A 34 2.64 10.37 17.55
CA GLY A 34 3.95 10.01 18.05
C GLY A 34 4.64 8.86 17.35
N ILE A 35 3.96 8.20 16.43
CA ILE A 35 4.57 7.16 15.60
C ILE A 35 4.74 7.73 14.19
N ARG A 36 5.96 7.65 13.66
CA ARG A 36 6.22 8.11 12.31
C ARG A 36 5.47 7.27 11.29
N SER A 37 4.99 7.91 10.24
CA SER A 37 4.26 7.20 9.18
C SER A 37 5.05 6.05 8.57
N ILE A 38 6.36 6.23 8.39
CA ILE A 38 7.20 5.17 7.82
C ILE A 38 7.31 3.97 8.77
N GLU A 39 7.42 4.23 10.05
CA GLU A 39 7.45 3.20 11.08
C GLU A 39 6.16 2.41 11.11
N LEU A 40 5.06 3.12 11.06
CA LEU A 40 3.73 2.52 11.01
C LEU A 40 3.57 1.65 9.77
N ALA A 41 4.00 2.15 8.63
CA ALA A 41 3.95 1.40 7.38
C ALA A 41 4.76 0.11 7.47
N GLN A 42 5.96 0.20 8.04
CA GLN A 42 6.81 -0.97 8.21
C GLN A 42 6.16 -2.01 9.13
N ASN A 43 5.52 -1.55 10.20
CA ASN A 43 4.83 -2.44 11.12
C ASN A 43 3.66 -3.17 10.44
N ILE A 44 2.91 -2.48 9.61
CA ILE A 44 1.82 -3.07 8.85
C ILE A 44 2.36 -4.17 7.92
N LEU A 45 3.43 -3.88 7.20
CA LEU A 45 3.99 -4.82 6.23
C LEU A 45 4.58 -6.08 6.87
N LYS A 46 4.93 -6.04 8.15
CA LYS A 46 5.51 -7.18 8.87
C LYS A 46 4.50 -8.16 9.43
N ILE A 47 3.24 -7.77 9.56
CA ILE A 47 2.24 -8.54 10.34
C ILE A 47 2.13 -9.98 9.86
N HIS A 48 1.95 -10.20 8.57
CA HIS A 48 1.83 -11.55 8.01
C HIS A 48 3.06 -11.98 7.21
N ASP A 49 4.12 -11.19 7.29
CA ASP A 49 5.39 -11.48 6.61
C ASP A 49 5.22 -11.69 5.10
N LYS A 50 4.20 -11.09 4.53
CA LYS A 50 3.88 -11.17 3.11
C LYS A 50 3.98 -9.82 2.41
N GLY A 51 4.48 -8.80 3.09
CA GLY A 51 4.56 -7.47 2.52
C GLY A 51 3.18 -6.95 2.13
N LEU A 52 3.06 -6.36 0.96
CA LEU A 52 1.81 -5.78 0.49
C LEU A 52 0.67 -6.79 0.37
N LEU A 53 0.97 -8.04 0.04
CA LEU A 53 -0.07 -9.06 -0.05
C LEU A 53 -0.77 -9.28 1.30
N GLY A 54 -0.08 -9.01 2.38
CA GLY A 54 -0.66 -9.10 3.72
C GLY A 54 -1.87 -8.18 3.91
N LEU A 55 -1.95 -7.09 3.15
CA LEU A 55 -3.08 -6.18 3.25
C LEU A 55 -4.41 -6.85 2.91
N TYR A 56 -4.38 -7.84 2.03
CA TYR A 56 -5.61 -8.58 1.68
C TYR A 56 -6.06 -9.48 2.82
N ASP A 57 -5.12 -9.99 3.60
CA ASP A 57 -5.40 -10.96 4.66
C ASP A 57 -5.67 -10.33 6.02
N LEU A 58 -5.24 -9.07 6.22
CA LEU A 58 -5.43 -8.40 7.51
C LEU A 58 -6.90 -8.09 7.75
N SER A 59 -7.41 -8.59 8.86
CA SER A 59 -8.76 -8.26 9.29
C SER A 59 -8.78 -6.88 9.94
N LYS A 60 -9.97 -6.31 10.05
CA LYS A 60 -10.16 -5.05 10.75
C LYS A 60 -9.62 -5.16 12.19
N GLU A 61 -9.91 -6.27 12.84
CA GLU A 61 -9.49 -6.52 14.21
C GLU A 61 -7.98 -6.57 14.35
N GLU A 62 -7.31 -7.23 13.42
CA GLU A 62 -5.85 -7.27 13.40
C GLU A 62 -5.25 -5.89 13.17
N LEU A 63 -5.82 -5.13 12.27
CA LEU A 63 -5.36 -3.77 12.00
C LEU A 63 -5.47 -2.88 13.24
N LEU A 64 -6.56 -2.99 13.97
CA LEU A 64 -6.79 -2.19 15.16
C LEU A 64 -5.82 -2.55 16.30
N GLN A 65 -5.16 -3.70 16.25
CA GLN A 65 -4.14 -4.08 17.24
C GLN A 65 -2.79 -3.41 16.98
N ILE A 66 -2.59 -2.86 15.79
CA ILE A 66 -1.31 -2.22 15.45
C ILE A 66 -1.25 -0.85 16.11
N PRO A 67 -0.18 -0.55 16.89
CA PRO A 67 -0.03 0.77 17.49
C PRO A 67 -0.03 1.85 16.40
N GLY A 68 -0.82 2.88 16.60
CA GLY A 68 -0.95 3.97 15.62
C GLY A 68 -2.09 3.80 14.63
N ILE A 69 -2.73 2.63 14.60
CA ILE A 69 -3.88 2.38 13.73
C ILE A 69 -5.17 2.50 14.52
N GLY A 70 -5.93 3.55 14.24
CA GLY A 70 -7.28 3.67 14.75
C GLY A 70 -8.28 3.28 13.67
N LYS A 71 -9.54 3.55 13.96
CA LYS A 71 -10.66 3.19 13.08
C LYS A 71 -10.50 3.77 11.67
N VAL A 72 -10.11 5.04 11.56
CA VAL A 72 -10.00 5.71 10.25
C VAL A 72 -8.95 5.03 9.38
N LYS A 73 -7.74 4.82 9.94
CA LYS A 73 -6.67 4.18 9.17
C LYS A 73 -6.98 2.73 8.84
N ALA A 74 -7.62 2.01 9.75
CA ALA A 74 -8.03 0.64 9.47
C ALA A 74 -8.98 0.57 8.28
N ILE A 75 -9.96 1.47 8.23
CA ILE A 75 -10.90 1.54 7.12
C ILE A 75 -10.18 1.93 5.82
N GLN A 76 -9.27 2.91 5.88
CA GLN A 76 -8.50 3.31 4.72
C GLN A 76 -7.73 2.13 4.13
N LEU A 77 -7.08 1.36 4.97
CA LEU A 77 -6.31 0.19 4.52
C LEU A 77 -7.20 -0.88 3.91
N LYS A 78 -8.36 -1.13 4.49
CA LYS A 78 -9.31 -2.09 3.92
C LYS A 78 -9.82 -1.61 2.56
N CYS A 79 -10.06 -0.32 2.41
CA CYS A 79 -10.49 0.25 1.13
C CYS A 79 -9.39 0.18 0.08
N ILE A 80 -8.14 0.43 0.48
CA ILE A 80 -7.00 0.32 -0.42
C ILE A 80 -6.88 -1.12 -0.95
N ALA A 81 -7.00 -2.10 -0.06
CA ALA A 81 -6.94 -3.51 -0.46
C ALA A 81 -8.06 -3.84 -1.44
N GLU A 82 -9.26 -3.37 -1.18
CA GLU A 82 -10.39 -3.63 -2.06
C GLU A 82 -10.23 -2.95 -3.42
N LEU A 83 -9.76 -1.70 -3.44
CA LEU A 83 -9.49 -0.99 -4.70
C LEU A 83 -8.45 -1.75 -5.52
N SER A 84 -7.41 -2.22 -4.88
CA SER A 84 -6.35 -2.99 -5.55
C SER A 84 -6.91 -4.26 -6.19
N LYS A 85 -7.79 -4.96 -5.49
CA LYS A 85 -8.46 -6.14 -6.04
C LYS A 85 -9.29 -5.81 -7.27
N ARG A 86 -10.07 -4.75 -7.18
CA ARG A 86 -10.92 -4.35 -8.30
C ARG A 86 -10.11 -3.92 -9.52
N ILE A 87 -9.04 -3.17 -9.29
CA ILE A 87 -8.14 -2.75 -10.36
C ILE A 87 -7.52 -3.97 -11.04
N SER A 88 -7.04 -4.93 -10.25
CA SER A 88 -6.44 -6.16 -10.78
C SER A 88 -7.44 -6.95 -11.63
N ARG A 89 -8.67 -7.09 -11.16
CA ARG A 89 -9.71 -7.80 -11.91
C ARG A 89 -10.03 -7.11 -13.22
N LEU A 90 -10.15 -5.79 -13.19
CA LEU A 90 -10.43 -5.02 -14.39
C LEU A 90 -9.28 -5.09 -15.38
N SER A 91 -8.05 -5.03 -14.91
CA SER A 91 -6.86 -5.16 -15.76
C SER A 91 -6.84 -6.49 -16.48
N LEU A 92 -7.12 -7.57 -15.78
CA LEU A 92 -7.18 -8.91 -16.37
C LEU A 92 -8.29 -9.03 -17.40
N ARG A 93 -9.45 -8.47 -17.07
CA ARG A 93 -10.62 -8.51 -17.93
C ARG A 93 -10.41 -7.75 -19.24
N GLU A 94 -9.76 -6.60 -19.16
CA GLU A 94 -9.48 -5.74 -20.30
C GLU A 94 -8.23 -6.17 -21.06
N GLY A 95 -7.48 -7.13 -20.53
CA GLY A 95 -6.22 -7.53 -21.13
C GLY A 95 -5.13 -6.48 -20.94
N VAL A 96 -5.31 -5.53 -20.03
CA VAL A 96 -4.34 -4.46 -19.80
C VAL A 96 -3.30 -4.94 -18.81
N THR A 97 -2.28 -5.58 -19.32
CA THR A 97 -1.18 -6.08 -18.50
C THR A 97 0.13 -5.58 -19.10
N LEU A 98 0.22 -4.25 -19.20
CA LEU A 98 1.36 -3.60 -19.85
C LEU A 98 2.72 -4.07 -19.34
N GLU A 99 2.87 -4.17 -18.05
CA GLU A 99 4.13 -4.60 -17.47
C GLU A 99 4.43 -6.07 -17.79
N CYS A 100 3.40 -6.91 -17.74
CA CYS A 100 3.57 -8.32 -18.12
C CYS A 100 3.98 -8.46 -19.56
N GLU A 101 3.37 -7.67 -20.44
CA GLU A 101 3.73 -7.70 -21.87
C GLU A 101 5.15 -7.25 -22.11
N LEU A 102 5.61 -6.22 -21.37
CA LEU A 102 6.97 -5.72 -21.49
C LEU A 102 8.00 -6.72 -20.97
N LEU A 103 7.69 -7.42 -19.88
CA LEU A 103 8.62 -8.32 -19.23
C LEU A 103 8.59 -9.75 -19.79
N TYR A 104 7.42 -10.23 -20.18
CA TYR A 104 7.22 -11.63 -20.56
C TYR A 104 6.66 -11.83 -21.97
N GLY A 105 6.53 -10.74 -22.71
CA GLY A 105 5.93 -10.79 -24.03
C GLY A 105 4.41 -10.81 -23.98
N THR A 106 3.80 -10.90 -25.16
CA THR A 106 2.34 -10.86 -25.27
C THR A 106 1.74 -12.09 -24.62
N ALA A 107 0.72 -11.89 -23.79
CA ALA A 107 0.03 -13.00 -23.17
C ALA A 107 -0.63 -13.87 -24.23
N PRO A 108 -0.61 -15.19 -24.10
CA PRO A 108 -1.30 -16.06 -25.05
C PRO A 108 -2.80 -15.83 -24.95
N THR A 109 -3.42 -15.72 -26.08
CA THR A 109 -4.86 -15.52 -26.18
C THR A 109 -5.62 -16.80 -25.89
#